data_21bb26bb3cca935258bdb64fef2ee19d
#
_entry.id   21bb26bb3cca935258bdb64fef2ee19d
#
_cell.length_a   1.000
_cell.length_b   1.000
_cell.length_c   1.000
_cell.angle_alpha   90.00
_cell.angle_beta   90.00
_cell.angle_gamma   90.00
#
_symmetry.space_group_name_H-M   'P 1'
#
loop_
_entity.id
_entity.type
_entity.pdbx_description
1 polymer ?
#
loop_
_entity_poly.entity_id
_entity_poly.type
_entity_poly.pdbx_seq_one_letter_code
_entity_poly.pdbx_strand_id
1 'polypeptide(L)'
;MMIQKHSLYLSTILAGLITQSGLAQQDQSWVIDSAEEWKANQSQSSNLEFTNGLATAKPNGQSGTYLSMLKKFKEKKSLQSVQLEQTSKWLNWKKIPNVGPKNAQDAPVFLTIKDKDYWIFARYSGGAVNKLVVETLKIEEKIYMGKMTKAQGDAAIAKLREKNEQANQPKLGGNFADKDPNQTNGTGGTELGLGGYHAWHSNNMKTWVHHGPVSNYKSRWMTTAEYKDGEFYLYYDNPNDQDPHLIIDSDLTDGKMGKDIGLVFADPSNGSDNAVIRGEDGKFHFIYEDWSPLNASKQAWDSPLAGHAISPDGIKDWKILDYALDLRTKPTGKVKEYRHPHQNPAMLKYNEHFPKQDAFGDWAGILVGEQYYLFADYDPAKNKKGKRGMSAAWFTSASLDEEFKFCGDVGQGHPDPDITFAEGKFYLITQFNQDFISPGPWVAGVAGRAGVDTDNDGKVDQWTEWQEVIEEYSHKPGFAKHVVKTPAAIDSTSLPNGFGFQFELKLAESLTETVAHGIDAVRPELDKITLKFK
;
A
#
# COMPACT_ATOMS: atom_id res chain seq x y z
N MET A 1 60.86 -27.39 4.40
CA MET A 1 60.82 -28.77 4.92
C MET A 1 59.37 -29.22 4.71
N MET A 2 59.05 -29.66 3.47
CA MET A 2 58.70 -31.04 3.07
C MET A 2 57.93 -31.77 4.16
N ILE A 3 56.70 -32.22 3.90
CA ILE A 3 56.38 -33.47 3.20
C ILE A 3 54.92 -33.46 2.72
N GLN A 4 54.75 -33.75 1.43
CA GLN A 4 53.53 -34.29 0.80
C GLN A 4 53.27 -35.71 1.28
N LYS A 5 52.01 -36.14 1.34
CA LYS A 5 51.65 -37.51 0.94
C LYS A 5 50.25 -37.62 0.36
N HIS A 6 50.20 -38.14 -0.85
CA HIS A 6 49.09 -38.70 -1.62
C HIS A 6 48.55 -39.99 -1.04
N SER A 7 47.30 -40.30 -1.33
CA SER A 7 46.78 -41.67 -1.65
C SER A 7 45.30 -41.53 -2.00
N LEU A 8 44.80 -41.70 -3.12
CA LEU A 8 44.56 -42.67 -4.22
C LEU A 8 43.71 -43.88 -3.80
N TYR A 9 42.58 -44.01 -4.51
CA TYR A 9 41.77 -45.16 -4.90
C TYR A 9 40.91 -45.92 -3.88
N LEU A 10 39.57 -45.95 -4.14
CA LEU A 10 38.93 -47.15 -4.65
C LEU A 10 37.56 -46.87 -5.27
N SER A 11 37.45 -47.12 -6.57
CA SER A 11 36.22 -47.25 -7.33
C SER A 11 35.56 -48.58 -7.01
N THR A 12 34.26 -48.56 -6.69
CA THR A 12 33.43 -49.76 -6.75
C THR A 12 32.20 -49.46 -7.60
N ILE A 13 32.18 -50.11 -8.73
CA ILE A 13 31.06 -50.22 -9.65
C ILE A 13 29.98 -51.04 -8.96
N LEU A 14 28.77 -50.45 -8.82
CA LEU A 14 27.57 -51.23 -8.60
C LEU A 14 26.58 -50.88 -9.69
N ALA A 15 26.52 -51.75 -10.68
CA ALA A 15 25.52 -51.77 -11.73
C ALA A 15 24.24 -52.40 -11.22
N GLY A 16 23.12 -51.79 -11.55
CA GLY A 16 21.86 -52.50 -11.63
C GLY A 16 20.80 -52.11 -10.65
N LEU A 17 19.94 -51.21 -11.09
CA LEU A 17 18.47 -51.35 -11.11
C LEU A 17 17.88 -50.06 -11.72
N ILE A 18 17.64 -50.10 -13.02
CA ILE A 18 16.81 -49.11 -13.70
C ILE A 18 15.36 -49.43 -13.27
N THR A 19 14.92 -48.84 -12.20
CA THR A 19 13.49 -48.65 -11.99
C THR A 19 13.07 -47.55 -12.96
N GLN A 20 12.21 -47.86 -13.90
CA GLN A 20 11.46 -46.89 -14.69
C GLN A 20 10.66 -46.01 -13.71
N SER A 21 11.28 -44.95 -13.21
CA SER A 21 10.57 -43.82 -12.68
C SER A 21 9.87 -43.18 -13.87
N GLY A 22 8.54 -43.23 -13.85
CA GLY A 22 7.73 -42.56 -14.86
C GLY A 22 8.26 -41.14 -15.05
N LEU A 23 8.64 -40.82 -16.27
CA LEU A 23 8.92 -39.45 -16.69
C LEU A 23 7.68 -38.65 -16.35
N ALA A 24 7.75 -37.86 -15.30
CA ALA A 24 6.78 -36.82 -15.09
C ALA A 24 6.72 -36.01 -16.37
N GLN A 25 5.60 -36.06 -17.06
CA GLN A 25 5.36 -35.34 -18.29
C GLN A 25 5.56 -33.87 -17.97
N GLN A 26 6.61 -33.26 -18.48
CA GLN A 26 6.97 -31.88 -18.18
C GLN A 26 5.85 -30.99 -18.71
N ASP A 27 5.19 -30.24 -17.84
CA ASP A 27 4.15 -29.32 -18.23
C ASP A 27 4.72 -28.34 -19.25
N GLN A 28 4.09 -28.28 -20.42
CA GLN A 28 4.48 -27.36 -21.46
C GLN A 28 3.74 -26.05 -21.31
N SER A 29 4.46 -24.93 -21.39
CA SER A 29 3.85 -23.60 -21.41
C SER A 29 4.11 -22.88 -22.73
N TRP A 30 3.16 -22.06 -23.12
CA TRP A 30 3.30 -21.09 -24.20
C TRP A 30 3.09 -19.72 -23.62
N VAL A 31 4.13 -18.90 -23.65
CA VAL A 31 4.17 -17.56 -23.08
C VAL A 31 4.30 -16.55 -24.20
N ILE A 32 3.61 -15.43 -24.10
CA ILE A 32 3.71 -14.25 -24.95
C ILE A 32 3.83 -13.06 -23.99
N ASP A 33 5.00 -12.42 -23.90
CA ASP A 33 5.30 -11.35 -22.94
C ASP A 33 6.19 -10.22 -23.51
N SER A 34 6.38 -10.20 -24.82
CA SER A 34 7.12 -9.14 -25.50
C SER A 34 6.37 -8.64 -26.75
N ALA A 35 6.68 -7.42 -27.17
CA ALA A 35 6.08 -6.84 -28.38
C ALA A 35 6.36 -7.69 -29.64
N GLU A 36 7.55 -8.30 -29.70
CA GLU A 36 7.95 -9.21 -30.77
C GLU A 36 7.12 -10.47 -30.76
N GLU A 37 6.89 -11.07 -29.59
CA GLU A 37 6.08 -12.28 -29.45
C GLU A 37 4.61 -12.02 -29.70
N TRP A 38 4.04 -10.90 -29.25
CA TRP A 38 2.68 -10.49 -29.61
C TRP A 38 2.51 -10.44 -31.13
N LYS A 39 3.46 -9.82 -31.85
CA LYS A 39 3.45 -9.74 -33.33
C LYS A 39 3.68 -11.10 -34.01
N ALA A 40 4.63 -11.89 -33.48
CA ALA A 40 4.98 -13.17 -34.09
C ALA A 40 3.89 -14.24 -33.91
N ASN A 41 3.14 -14.19 -32.84
CA ASN A 41 2.10 -15.16 -32.48
C ASN A 41 0.68 -14.74 -32.88
N GLN A 42 0.51 -13.66 -33.63
CA GLN A 42 -0.81 -13.27 -34.13
C GLN A 42 -1.14 -13.95 -35.45
N SER A 43 -2.33 -14.49 -35.61
CA SER A 43 -2.91 -14.83 -36.90
C SER A 43 -3.68 -13.67 -37.50
N GLN A 44 -4.33 -12.91 -36.64
CA GLN A 44 -5.06 -11.69 -36.99
C GLN A 44 -5.11 -10.72 -35.81
N SER A 45 -4.99 -9.44 -36.09
CA SER A 45 -5.26 -8.40 -35.10
C SER A 45 -5.85 -7.18 -35.78
N SER A 46 -6.65 -6.44 -35.05
CA SER A 46 -7.19 -5.14 -35.50
C SER A 46 -7.14 -4.16 -34.36
N ASN A 47 -6.89 -2.89 -34.68
CA ASN A 47 -6.93 -1.76 -33.77
C ASN A 47 -6.08 -1.93 -32.48
N LEU A 48 -4.97 -2.69 -32.58
CA LEU A 48 -4.00 -2.87 -31.51
C LEU A 48 -2.66 -2.25 -31.87
N GLU A 49 -1.93 -1.89 -30.83
CA GLU A 49 -0.51 -1.57 -30.91
C GLU A 49 0.27 -2.41 -29.91
N PHE A 50 1.51 -2.74 -30.28
CA PHE A 50 2.41 -3.54 -29.46
C PHE A 50 3.67 -2.72 -29.22
N THR A 51 3.78 -2.14 -28.03
CA THR A 51 4.88 -1.27 -27.63
C THR A 51 5.30 -1.57 -26.22
N ASN A 52 6.61 -1.52 -25.94
CA ASN A 52 7.17 -1.77 -24.60
C ASN A 52 6.70 -3.08 -23.93
N GLY A 53 6.54 -4.14 -24.74
CA GLY A 53 6.06 -5.43 -24.23
C GLY A 53 4.54 -5.53 -24.09
N LEU A 54 3.80 -4.45 -24.24
CA LEU A 54 2.37 -4.38 -24.01
C LEU A 54 1.55 -4.58 -25.29
N ALA A 55 0.41 -5.26 -25.18
CA ALA A 55 -0.68 -5.21 -26.15
C ALA A 55 -1.76 -4.27 -25.65
N THR A 56 -2.08 -3.22 -26.41
CA THR A 56 -3.10 -2.23 -26.03
C THR A 56 -3.93 -1.80 -27.24
N ALA A 57 -5.19 -1.40 -27.00
CA ALA A 57 -6.03 -0.82 -28.03
C ALA A 57 -5.50 0.55 -28.46
N LYS A 58 -5.61 0.88 -29.75
CA LYS A 58 -5.25 2.22 -30.23
C LYS A 58 -6.18 3.30 -29.63
N PRO A 59 -5.68 4.54 -29.46
CA PRO A 59 -6.44 5.61 -28.83
C PRO A 59 -7.48 6.24 -29.76
N ASN A 60 -8.44 5.47 -30.23
CA ASN A 60 -9.47 5.93 -31.16
C ASN A 60 -10.91 5.55 -30.74
N GLY A 61 -11.09 5.08 -29.50
CA GLY A 61 -12.37 4.68 -28.94
C GLY A 61 -12.95 3.39 -29.52
N GLN A 62 -12.17 2.65 -30.34
CA GLN A 62 -12.60 1.38 -30.89
C GLN A 62 -11.93 0.21 -30.17
N SER A 63 -12.64 -0.90 -30.02
CA SER A 63 -12.09 -2.11 -29.45
C SER A 63 -10.97 -2.67 -30.32
N GLY A 64 -9.88 -3.06 -29.67
CA GLY A 64 -8.83 -3.87 -30.30
C GLY A 64 -9.18 -5.34 -30.24
N THR A 65 -8.79 -6.11 -31.24
CA THR A 65 -8.95 -7.57 -31.27
C THR A 65 -7.61 -8.24 -31.56
N TYR A 66 -7.41 -9.38 -30.93
CA TYR A 66 -6.24 -10.23 -31.12
C TYR A 66 -6.67 -11.68 -31.25
N LEU A 67 -6.32 -12.32 -32.36
CA LEU A 67 -6.46 -13.74 -32.55
C LEU A 67 -5.05 -14.34 -32.65
N SER A 68 -4.71 -15.25 -31.75
CA SER A 68 -3.41 -15.90 -31.78
C SER A 68 -3.24 -16.82 -32.99
N MET A 69 -2.01 -17.19 -33.29
CA MET A 69 -1.76 -18.37 -34.12
C MET A 69 -2.23 -19.64 -33.40
N LEU A 70 -2.53 -20.69 -34.17
CA LEU A 70 -2.81 -22.02 -33.61
C LEU A 70 -1.51 -22.65 -33.11
N LYS A 71 -1.38 -22.89 -31.81
CA LYS A 71 -0.26 -23.63 -31.21
C LYS A 71 -0.50 -25.13 -31.41
N LYS A 72 0.28 -25.77 -32.25
CA LYS A 72 0.12 -27.18 -32.64
C LYS A 72 1.01 -28.12 -31.81
N PHE A 73 0.50 -29.30 -31.58
CA PHE A 73 1.16 -30.40 -30.87
C PHE A 73 1.11 -31.68 -31.73
N LYS A 74 2.12 -32.53 -31.57
CA LYS A 74 2.15 -33.83 -32.24
C LYS A 74 1.15 -34.84 -31.68
N GLU A 75 0.81 -34.67 -30.39
CA GLU A 75 -0.10 -35.51 -29.64
C GLU A 75 -1.16 -34.65 -29.00
N LYS A 76 -2.31 -35.21 -28.68
CA LYS A 76 -3.38 -34.47 -27.98
C LYS A 76 -2.90 -34.02 -26.62
N LYS A 77 -3.17 -32.77 -26.33
CA LYS A 77 -2.93 -32.11 -25.03
C LYS A 77 -4.23 -31.64 -24.42
N SER A 78 -4.24 -31.47 -23.13
CA SER A 78 -5.29 -30.71 -22.45
C SER A 78 -4.77 -29.30 -22.13
N LEU A 79 -5.59 -28.30 -22.34
CA LEU A 79 -5.34 -26.92 -21.92
C LEU A 79 -5.71 -26.80 -20.44
N GLN A 80 -4.72 -26.57 -19.58
CA GLN A 80 -4.90 -26.52 -18.14
C GLN A 80 -5.30 -25.12 -17.66
N SER A 81 -4.71 -24.09 -18.25
CA SER A 81 -5.01 -22.71 -17.93
C SER A 81 -4.61 -21.76 -19.05
N VAL A 82 -5.35 -20.65 -19.14
CA VAL A 82 -5.01 -19.46 -19.94
C VAL A 82 -5.00 -18.29 -19.00
N GLN A 83 -3.83 -17.85 -18.57
CA GLN A 83 -3.65 -16.76 -17.61
C GLN A 83 -3.24 -15.48 -18.31
N LEU A 84 -3.80 -14.37 -17.90
CA LEU A 84 -3.49 -13.03 -18.41
C LEU A 84 -2.92 -12.19 -17.28
N GLU A 85 -1.93 -11.38 -17.63
CA GLU A 85 -1.36 -10.36 -16.75
C GLU A 85 -1.51 -9.01 -17.43
N GLN A 86 -1.83 -8.01 -16.67
CA GLN A 86 -2.05 -6.64 -17.14
C GLN A 86 -1.23 -5.66 -16.32
N THR A 87 -0.70 -4.62 -16.97
CA THR A 87 -0.04 -3.52 -16.28
C THR A 87 -0.95 -2.94 -15.23
N SER A 88 -0.50 -3.04 -13.99
CA SER A 88 -1.28 -2.64 -12.83
C SER A 88 -1.35 -1.12 -12.72
N LYS A 89 -2.51 -0.57 -13.01
CA LYS A 89 -2.80 0.86 -12.87
C LYS A 89 -4.03 1.06 -11.99
N TRP A 90 -3.87 1.86 -10.97
CA TRP A 90 -4.98 2.15 -10.04
C TRP A 90 -5.80 3.34 -10.55
N LEU A 91 -6.66 3.12 -11.53
CA LEU A 91 -7.40 4.18 -12.22
C LEU A 91 -8.92 4.08 -12.09
N ASN A 92 -9.42 3.11 -11.33
CA ASN A 92 -10.84 2.81 -11.20
C ASN A 92 -11.38 3.08 -9.79
N TRP A 93 -11.04 4.24 -9.25
CA TRP A 93 -11.53 4.71 -7.96
C TRP A 93 -12.96 5.23 -8.04
N LYS A 94 -13.80 4.82 -7.10
CA LYS A 94 -15.15 5.33 -6.91
C LYS A 94 -15.26 5.98 -5.54
N LYS A 95 -15.64 7.26 -5.52
CA LYS A 95 -15.90 7.97 -4.28
C LYS A 95 -17.09 7.37 -3.54
N ILE A 96 -16.94 7.20 -2.22
CA ILE A 96 -17.99 6.73 -1.32
C ILE A 96 -18.09 7.66 -0.12
N PRO A 97 -19.20 7.59 0.65
CA PRO A 97 -19.25 8.22 1.96
C PRO A 97 -18.19 7.64 2.89
N ASN A 98 -17.90 8.35 3.98
CA ASN A 98 -16.97 7.93 5.01
C ASN A 98 -17.24 6.48 5.46
N VAL A 99 -16.20 5.67 5.43
CA VAL A 99 -16.23 4.25 5.77
C VAL A 99 -16.20 4.03 7.28
N GLY A 100 -15.44 4.84 7.99
CA GLY A 100 -15.29 4.76 9.44
C GLY A 100 -16.48 5.29 10.23
N PRO A 101 -16.48 5.12 11.55
CA PRO A 101 -17.45 5.76 12.45
C PRO A 101 -17.38 7.29 12.35
N LYS A 102 -18.50 7.96 12.56
CA LYS A 102 -18.59 9.44 12.46
C LYS A 102 -17.63 10.20 13.37
N ASN A 103 -17.28 9.61 14.48
CA ASN A 103 -16.38 10.20 15.49
C ASN A 103 -14.94 9.68 15.39
N ALA A 104 -14.62 8.85 14.40
CA ALA A 104 -13.27 8.57 13.99
C ALA A 104 -12.85 9.62 12.96
N GLN A 105 -11.98 10.54 13.35
CA GLN A 105 -11.60 11.69 12.53
C GLN A 105 -10.10 11.89 12.57
N ASP A 106 -9.60 12.65 11.58
CA ASP A 106 -8.23 13.13 11.53
C ASP A 106 -7.20 12.00 11.29
N ALA A 107 -6.53 12.02 10.18
CA ALA A 107 -5.48 11.07 9.78
C ALA A 107 -5.76 9.60 10.18
N PRO A 108 -6.78 8.95 9.63
CA PRO A 108 -7.15 7.60 10.02
C PRO A 108 -6.10 6.59 9.53
N VAL A 109 -5.76 5.63 10.39
CA VAL A 109 -4.90 4.50 10.05
C VAL A 109 -5.76 3.24 10.00
N PHE A 110 -5.67 2.48 8.91
CA PHE A 110 -6.42 1.25 8.71
C PHE A 110 -5.51 0.04 8.70
N LEU A 111 -6.01 -1.03 9.30
CA LEU A 111 -5.29 -2.30 9.37
C LEU A 111 -6.24 -3.47 9.12
N THR A 112 -5.88 -4.33 8.20
CA THR A 112 -6.55 -5.61 7.98
C THR A 112 -5.66 -6.73 8.50
N ILE A 113 -6.12 -7.43 9.54
CA ILE A 113 -5.38 -8.58 10.10
C ILE A 113 -5.61 -9.83 9.25
N LYS A 114 -6.86 -10.03 8.87
CA LYS A 114 -7.35 -11.12 8.01
C LYS A 114 -8.74 -10.76 7.51
N ASP A 115 -9.31 -11.59 6.66
CA ASP A 115 -10.70 -11.40 6.26
C ASP A 115 -11.62 -11.30 7.48
N LYS A 116 -12.50 -10.29 7.47
CA LYS A 116 -13.44 -9.93 8.55
C LYS A 116 -12.81 -9.52 9.89
N ASP A 117 -11.57 -9.03 9.84
CA ASP A 117 -10.86 -8.52 11.00
C ASP A 117 -10.18 -7.20 10.63
N TYR A 118 -10.98 -6.12 10.67
CA TYR A 118 -10.64 -4.80 10.17
C TYR A 118 -10.58 -3.80 11.32
N TRP A 119 -9.51 -3.04 11.41
CA TRP A 119 -9.26 -2.05 12.44
C TRP A 119 -9.08 -0.67 11.86
N ILE A 120 -9.65 0.32 12.51
CA ILE A 120 -9.40 1.74 12.26
C ILE A 120 -8.86 2.37 13.53
N PHE A 121 -7.81 3.13 13.37
CA PHE A 121 -7.24 3.98 14.40
C PHE A 121 -7.41 5.42 13.96
N ALA A 122 -8.02 6.24 14.81
CA ALA A 122 -8.23 7.64 14.48
C ALA A 122 -8.41 8.45 15.78
N ARG A 123 -8.38 9.75 15.65
CA ARG A 123 -8.70 10.63 16.77
C ARG A 123 -10.20 10.61 17.04
N TYR A 124 -10.54 10.59 18.31
CA TYR A 124 -11.93 10.58 18.73
C TYR A 124 -12.50 12.00 18.82
N SER A 125 -13.51 12.30 18.03
CA SER A 125 -14.14 13.62 17.99
C SER A 125 -15.35 13.77 18.92
N GLY A 126 -15.83 12.70 19.51
CA GLY A 126 -17.01 12.70 20.38
C GLY A 126 -16.79 13.30 21.78
N GLY A 127 -15.56 13.51 22.19
CA GLY A 127 -15.19 14.28 23.37
C GLY A 127 -14.91 15.74 23.00
N ALA A 128 -15.32 16.71 23.80
CA ALA A 128 -14.80 18.05 23.61
C ALA A 128 -13.27 17.98 23.54
N VAL A 129 -12.68 18.54 22.46
CA VAL A 129 -11.23 18.68 22.37
C VAL A 129 -10.77 19.30 23.66
N ASN A 130 -10.14 18.50 24.50
CA ASN A 130 -9.94 18.92 25.88
C ASN A 130 -9.02 20.12 25.84
N LYS A 131 -9.50 21.25 26.34
CA LYS A 131 -8.72 22.49 26.42
C LYS A 131 -7.35 22.25 27.05
N LEU A 132 -7.26 21.27 27.95
CA LEU A 132 -6.01 20.80 28.53
C LEU A 132 -5.03 20.26 27.48
N VAL A 133 -5.50 19.48 26.51
CA VAL A 133 -4.66 18.94 25.45
C VAL A 133 -4.07 20.07 24.63
N VAL A 134 -4.91 20.98 24.14
CA VAL A 134 -4.48 22.14 23.35
C VAL A 134 -3.45 22.98 24.08
N GLU A 135 -3.69 23.26 25.39
CA GLU A 135 -2.75 24.05 26.17
C GLU A 135 -1.44 23.28 26.49
N THR A 136 -1.53 21.97 26.71
CA THR A 136 -0.34 21.12 26.89
C THR A 136 0.53 21.14 25.65
N LEU A 137 -0.05 20.97 24.48
CA LEU A 137 0.67 20.99 23.20
C LEU A 137 1.35 22.32 22.91
N LYS A 138 0.68 23.45 23.23
CA LYS A 138 1.30 24.77 23.13
C LYS A 138 2.52 24.93 24.03
N ILE A 139 2.52 24.26 25.18
CA ILE A 139 3.68 24.25 26.08
C ILE A 139 4.79 23.36 25.52
N GLU A 140 4.46 22.17 25.05
CA GLU A 140 5.41 21.25 24.43
C GLU A 140 6.06 21.89 23.19
N GLU A 141 5.27 22.53 22.34
CA GLU A 141 5.79 23.30 21.21
C GLU A 141 6.76 24.39 21.65
N LYS A 142 6.50 25.12 22.75
CA LYS A 142 7.43 26.13 23.28
C LYS A 142 8.72 25.51 23.79
N ILE A 143 8.66 24.34 24.44
CA ILE A 143 9.87 23.59 24.85
C ILE A 143 10.67 23.21 23.61
N TYR A 144 9.99 22.64 22.66
CA TYR A 144 10.54 22.20 21.41
C TYR A 144 11.21 23.34 20.61
N MET A 145 10.57 24.50 20.57
CA MET A 145 11.13 25.72 19.97
C MET A 145 12.25 26.38 20.79
N GLY A 146 12.62 25.81 21.93
CA GLY A 146 13.61 26.43 22.82
C GLY A 146 13.13 27.72 23.50
N LYS A 147 11.84 28.05 23.40
CA LYS A 147 11.21 29.22 24.04
C LYS A 147 10.89 28.99 25.53
N MET A 148 11.03 27.74 25.97
CA MET A 148 10.79 27.29 27.33
C MET A 148 11.73 26.12 27.65
N THR A 149 12.31 26.07 28.84
CA THR A 149 13.08 24.90 29.26
C THR A 149 12.17 23.71 29.53
N LYS A 150 12.68 22.50 29.39
CA LYS A 150 11.91 21.28 29.71
C LYS A 150 11.34 21.32 31.13
N ALA A 151 12.16 21.71 32.12
CA ALA A 151 11.71 21.79 33.51
C ALA A 151 10.57 22.81 33.73
N GLN A 152 10.63 23.96 33.07
CA GLN A 152 9.55 24.95 33.09
C GLN A 152 8.28 24.42 32.43
N GLY A 153 8.42 23.74 31.33
CA GLY A 153 7.29 23.15 30.62
C GLY A 153 6.65 22.01 31.39
N ASP A 154 7.40 21.09 31.94
CA ASP A 154 6.91 19.99 32.75
C ASP A 154 6.13 20.53 33.98
N ALA A 155 6.65 21.57 34.65
CA ALA A 155 5.97 22.22 35.76
C ALA A 155 4.66 22.92 35.32
N ALA A 156 4.64 23.55 34.16
CA ALA A 156 3.44 24.19 33.62
C ALA A 156 2.38 23.15 33.23
N ILE A 157 2.76 22.04 32.63
CA ILE A 157 1.88 20.92 32.27
C ILE A 157 1.30 20.28 33.55
N ALA A 158 2.14 20.03 34.55
CA ALA A 158 1.67 19.49 35.84
C ALA A 158 0.60 20.38 36.47
N LYS A 159 0.81 21.71 36.49
CA LYS A 159 -0.15 22.68 36.98
C LYS A 159 -1.46 22.73 36.18
N LEU A 160 -1.37 22.56 34.84
CA LEU A 160 -2.56 22.46 33.99
C LEU A 160 -3.37 21.20 34.29
N ARG A 161 -2.69 20.08 34.52
CA ARG A 161 -3.33 18.81 34.88
C ARG A 161 -4.04 18.92 36.23
N GLU A 162 -3.36 19.40 37.25
CA GLU A 162 -3.95 19.59 38.56
C GLU A 162 -5.20 20.48 38.49
N LYS A 163 -5.16 21.58 37.76
CA LYS A 163 -6.31 22.47 37.56
C LYS A 163 -7.45 21.78 36.80
N ASN A 164 -7.14 20.91 35.84
CA ASN A 164 -8.14 20.20 35.06
C ASN A 164 -8.76 19.04 35.85
N GLU A 165 -7.97 18.32 36.64
CA GLU A 165 -8.47 17.28 37.55
C GLU A 165 -9.43 17.86 38.61
N GLN A 166 -9.13 19.04 39.11
CA GLN A 166 -10.01 19.75 40.03
C GLN A 166 -11.31 20.25 39.37
N ALA A 167 -11.25 20.62 38.07
CA ALA A 167 -12.39 21.19 37.35
C ALA A 167 -13.28 20.15 36.66
N ASN A 168 -12.68 19.07 36.20
CA ASN A 168 -13.32 18.02 35.40
C ASN A 168 -12.77 16.66 35.81
N GLN A 169 -13.30 16.08 36.87
CA GLN A 169 -13.10 14.64 37.07
C GLN A 169 -13.59 13.90 35.84
N PRO A 170 -12.76 13.15 35.11
CA PRO A 170 -13.25 12.36 34.00
C PRO A 170 -14.38 11.49 34.53
N LYS A 171 -15.53 11.55 33.90
CA LYS A 171 -16.60 10.60 34.17
C LYS A 171 -16.11 9.27 33.59
N LEU A 172 -15.50 8.44 34.43
CA LEU A 172 -15.21 7.06 34.13
C LEU A 172 -16.49 6.41 33.62
N GLY A 173 -16.43 5.68 32.50
CA GLY A 173 -17.57 5.03 31.92
C GLY A 173 -18.32 5.86 30.86
N GLY A 174 -17.63 6.69 30.10
CA GLY A 174 -18.22 7.39 28.96
C GLY A 174 -18.84 6.42 27.96
N ASN A 175 -20.02 6.77 27.46
CA ASN A 175 -20.60 6.05 26.33
C ASN A 175 -19.94 6.55 25.04
N PHE A 176 -19.08 5.73 24.46
CA PHE A 176 -18.37 6.05 23.22
C PHE A 176 -19.24 5.91 21.97
N ALA A 177 -20.38 5.23 22.05
CA ALA A 177 -21.26 5.01 20.90
C ALA A 177 -21.88 6.28 20.30
N ASP A 178 -21.81 7.36 21.00
CA ASP A 178 -22.05 8.75 20.63
C ASP A 178 -22.98 8.98 19.41
N LYS A 179 -24.15 8.38 19.44
CA LYS A 179 -25.23 8.54 18.44
C LYS A 179 -24.89 8.06 17.00
N ASP A 180 -23.81 7.36 16.79
CA ASP A 180 -23.58 6.70 15.51
C ASP A 180 -24.31 5.36 15.49
N PRO A 181 -25.35 5.17 14.62
CA PRO A 181 -26.11 3.93 14.57
C PRO A 181 -25.27 2.73 14.09
N ASN A 182 -24.10 2.98 13.50
CA ASN A 182 -23.20 1.96 13.00
C ASN A 182 -22.10 1.59 14.01
N GLN A 183 -22.14 2.13 15.22
CA GLN A 183 -21.15 1.92 16.25
C GLN A 183 -21.77 1.36 17.53
N THR A 184 -21.06 0.43 18.15
CA THR A 184 -21.35 -0.06 19.51
C THR A 184 -20.10 0.06 20.37
N ASN A 185 -20.26 0.10 21.70
CA ASN A 185 -19.14 0.07 22.61
C ASN A 185 -18.60 -1.34 22.79
N GLY A 186 -17.29 -1.49 22.77
CA GLY A 186 -16.60 -2.70 23.18
C GLY A 186 -16.54 -2.83 24.71
N THR A 187 -15.95 -3.91 25.16
CA THR A 187 -15.73 -4.20 26.60
C THR A 187 -14.53 -3.47 27.18
N GLY A 188 -13.69 -2.89 26.32
CA GLY A 188 -12.48 -2.16 26.72
C GLY A 188 -12.77 -0.77 27.23
N GLY A 189 -11.83 -0.27 27.93
CA GLY A 189 -11.54 1.00 28.57
C GLY A 189 -12.50 2.13 28.62
N THR A 190 -12.54 2.64 29.80
CA THR A 190 -13.34 3.80 30.18
C THR A 190 -12.50 5.07 30.31
N GLU A 191 -11.17 4.96 30.20
CA GLU A 191 -10.30 6.11 30.25
C GLU A 191 -10.34 6.84 28.91
N LEU A 192 -10.98 7.99 28.90
CA LEU A 192 -10.82 8.96 27.83
C LEU A 192 -9.37 9.44 27.88
N GLY A 193 -8.51 8.85 27.07
CA GLY A 193 -7.15 9.31 26.89
C GLY A 193 -7.15 10.80 26.56
N LEU A 194 -6.16 11.51 27.05
CA LEU A 194 -5.99 12.94 26.82
C LEU A 194 -5.55 13.20 25.38
N GLY A 195 -6.45 12.97 24.39
CA GLY A 195 -6.26 13.37 23.00
C GLY A 195 -5.39 12.44 22.15
N GLY A 196 -5.38 11.15 22.46
CA GLY A 196 -4.73 10.14 21.63
C GLY A 196 -5.67 9.55 20.57
N TYR A 197 -5.18 8.53 19.90
CA TYR A 197 -5.95 7.71 18.99
C TYR A 197 -6.78 6.67 19.73
N HIS A 198 -7.92 6.37 19.16
CA HIS A 198 -8.82 5.32 19.61
C HIS A 198 -8.85 4.21 18.57
N ALA A 199 -9.22 3.00 18.99
CA ALA A 199 -9.41 1.87 18.12
C ALA A 199 -10.88 1.53 17.92
N TRP A 200 -11.23 1.19 16.70
CA TRP A 200 -12.51 0.60 16.32
C TRP A 200 -12.25 -0.68 15.54
N HIS A 201 -13.11 -1.65 15.74
CA HIS A 201 -13.04 -2.95 15.06
C HIS A 201 -14.32 -3.21 14.27
N SER A 202 -14.18 -3.81 13.10
CA SER A 202 -15.29 -4.22 12.25
C SER A 202 -15.01 -5.57 11.59
N ASN A 203 -16.06 -6.31 11.31
CA ASN A 203 -16.01 -7.53 10.50
C ASN A 203 -16.66 -7.38 9.11
N ASN A 204 -17.11 -6.17 8.75
CA ASN A 204 -17.87 -5.93 7.53
C ASN A 204 -17.73 -4.51 6.96
N MET A 205 -16.79 -3.70 7.47
CA MET A 205 -16.55 -2.31 7.07
C MET A 205 -17.77 -1.38 7.15
N LYS A 206 -18.84 -1.79 7.86
CA LYS A 206 -20.10 -1.04 7.96
C LYS A 206 -20.50 -0.75 9.40
N THR A 207 -20.30 -1.71 10.27
CA THR A 207 -20.62 -1.60 11.70
C THR A 207 -19.33 -1.73 12.51
N TRP A 208 -19.19 -0.87 13.50
CA TRP A 208 -17.94 -0.70 14.23
C TRP A 208 -18.16 -0.87 15.73
N VAL A 209 -17.21 -1.52 16.38
CA VAL A 209 -17.13 -1.62 17.84
C VAL A 209 -16.04 -0.66 18.31
N HIS A 210 -16.38 0.30 19.15
CA HIS A 210 -15.43 1.25 19.72
C HIS A 210 -14.79 0.66 20.98
N HIS A 211 -13.48 0.51 20.99
CA HIS A 211 -12.73 -0.07 22.10
C HIS A 211 -12.11 0.97 23.04
N GLY A 212 -12.05 2.23 22.62
CA GLY A 212 -11.47 3.30 23.41
C GLY A 212 -10.04 3.66 23.03
N PRO A 213 -9.32 4.40 23.89
CA PRO A 213 -8.00 4.93 23.56
C PRO A 213 -6.93 3.84 23.51
N VAL A 214 -6.05 3.91 22.51
CA VAL A 214 -4.86 3.07 22.35
C VAL A 214 -3.57 3.88 22.40
N SER A 215 -3.68 5.19 22.42
CA SER A 215 -2.57 6.11 22.61
C SER A 215 -2.96 7.30 23.47
N ASN A 216 -2.00 8.10 23.88
CA ASN A 216 -2.22 9.29 24.70
C ASN A 216 -1.86 10.58 23.94
N TYR A 217 -1.91 11.74 24.61
CA TYR A 217 -1.61 13.01 23.99
C TYR A 217 -0.18 13.16 23.45
N LYS A 218 0.78 12.37 23.93
CA LYS A 218 2.15 12.37 23.41
C LYS A 218 2.26 11.59 22.09
N SER A 219 1.47 10.53 21.97
CA SER A 219 1.36 9.67 20.80
C SER A 219 0.07 9.99 20.01
N ARG A 220 -0.23 11.25 19.85
CA ARG A 220 -1.49 11.70 19.26
C ARG A 220 -1.55 11.67 17.74
N TRP A 221 -0.40 11.57 17.09
CA TRP A 221 -0.29 11.41 15.65
C TRP A 221 0.20 10.01 15.35
N MET A 222 -0.73 9.10 15.15
CA MET A 222 -0.41 7.78 14.65
C MET A 222 -0.30 7.88 13.14
N THR A 223 0.86 7.51 12.61
CA THR A 223 1.17 7.66 11.19
C THR A 223 0.91 6.36 10.44
N THR A 224 1.14 5.22 11.08
CA THR A 224 0.94 3.91 10.46
C THR A 224 0.82 2.81 11.51
N ALA A 225 0.36 1.64 11.09
CA ALA A 225 0.32 0.46 11.93
C ALA A 225 0.69 -0.81 11.16
N GLU A 226 1.19 -1.83 11.87
CA GLU A 226 1.45 -3.16 11.37
C GLU A 226 1.02 -4.20 12.41
N TYR A 227 0.81 -5.43 11.98
CA TYR A 227 0.47 -6.55 12.85
C TYR A 227 1.42 -7.72 12.61
N LYS A 228 1.97 -8.24 13.70
CA LYS A 228 2.90 -9.37 13.63
C LYS A 228 2.77 -10.24 14.89
N ASP A 229 2.60 -11.54 14.69
CA ASP A 229 2.68 -12.55 15.75
C ASP A 229 1.74 -12.30 16.96
N GLY A 230 0.58 -11.70 16.74
CA GLY A 230 -0.39 -11.39 17.79
C GLY A 230 -0.23 -9.99 18.40
N GLU A 231 0.71 -9.19 17.92
CA GLU A 231 0.99 -7.85 18.42
C GLU A 231 0.70 -6.78 17.37
N PHE A 232 0.11 -5.66 17.78
CA PHE A 232 -0.11 -4.46 17.01
C PHE A 232 1.07 -3.52 17.22
N TYR A 233 1.70 -3.12 16.15
CA TYR A 233 2.77 -2.13 16.11
C TYR A 233 2.16 -0.81 15.67
N LEU A 234 2.00 0.12 16.61
CA LEU A 234 1.37 1.42 16.40
C LEU A 234 2.45 2.49 16.37
N TYR A 235 2.81 2.97 15.19
CA TYR A 235 3.83 4.00 15.03
C TYR A 235 3.20 5.39 15.10
N TYR A 236 3.90 6.30 15.76
CA TYR A 236 3.43 7.67 15.97
C TYR A 236 4.58 8.66 15.97
N ASP A 237 4.30 9.88 15.59
CA ASP A 237 5.26 10.98 15.66
C ASP A 237 5.27 11.63 17.03
N ASN A 238 6.46 11.92 17.52
CA ASN A 238 6.60 12.66 18.77
C ASN A 238 7.94 13.42 18.88
N PRO A 239 7.91 14.76 18.94
CA PRO A 239 6.72 15.61 18.73
C PRO A 239 6.17 15.51 17.32
N ASN A 240 5.06 16.21 17.04
CA ASN A 240 4.48 16.27 15.71
C ASN A 240 5.51 16.57 14.62
N ASP A 241 5.41 15.92 13.48
CA ASP A 241 6.32 15.99 12.33
C ASP A 241 7.77 15.64 12.71
N GLN A 242 7.96 14.60 13.52
CA GLN A 242 9.27 14.14 13.98
C GLN A 242 9.43 12.62 13.83
N ASP A 243 10.60 12.16 14.23
CA ASP A 243 10.99 10.76 14.11
C ASP A 243 10.00 9.80 14.78
N PRO A 244 9.79 8.60 14.19
CA PRO A 244 8.79 7.66 14.64
C PRO A 244 9.13 7.03 15.99
N HIS A 245 8.10 6.98 16.82
CA HIS A 245 8.01 6.26 18.06
C HIS A 245 7.06 5.06 17.88
N LEU A 246 7.03 4.14 18.83
CA LEU A 246 6.28 2.91 18.73
C LEU A 246 5.56 2.58 20.05
N ILE A 247 4.29 2.19 19.93
CA ILE A 247 3.55 1.46 20.95
C ILE A 247 3.34 0.03 20.43
N ILE A 248 3.57 -0.97 21.27
CA ILE A 248 3.22 -2.36 20.98
C ILE A 248 2.09 -2.78 21.91
N ASP A 249 1.02 -3.30 21.31
CA ASP A 249 -0.19 -3.72 22.02
C ASP A 249 -0.61 -5.12 21.57
N SER A 250 -0.97 -5.98 22.52
CA SER A 250 -1.45 -7.33 22.24
C SER A 250 -2.98 -7.49 22.39
N ASP A 251 -3.65 -6.47 22.95
CA ASP A 251 -5.11 -6.48 23.16
C ASP A 251 -5.72 -5.08 23.08
N LEU A 252 -6.07 -4.65 21.88
CA LEU A 252 -6.73 -3.36 21.64
C LEU A 252 -8.15 -3.27 22.24
N THR A 253 -8.68 -4.35 22.78
CA THR A 253 -10.05 -4.39 23.31
C THR A 253 -10.13 -4.08 24.81
N ASP A 254 -9.01 -4.07 25.50
CA ASP A 254 -8.96 -3.87 26.95
C ASP A 254 -9.04 -2.37 27.36
N GLY A 255 -8.98 -1.48 26.36
CA GLY A 255 -9.09 -0.01 26.52
C GLY A 255 -7.92 0.62 27.24
N LYS A 256 -6.78 -0.04 27.24
CA LYS A 256 -5.53 0.50 27.76
C LYS A 256 -4.56 0.71 26.61
N MET A 257 -3.67 1.64 26.81
CA MET A 257 -2.54 1.82 25.90
C MET A 257 -1.55 0.68 26.10
N GLY A 258 -1.08 0.12 24.99
CA GLY A 258 -0.02 -0.88 25.00
C GLY A 258 1.30 -0.36 25.57
N LYS A 259 2.35 -1.13 25.46
CA LYS A 259 3.68 -0.75 25.92
C LYS A 259 4.30 0.30 25.00
N ASP A 260 4.53 1.49 25.52
CA ASP A 260 5.27 2.54 24.85
C ASP A 260 6.77 2.17 24.82
N ILE A 261 7.29 1.91 23.63
CA ILE A 261 8.71 1.62 23.36
C ILE A 261 9.51 2.92 23.26
N GLY A 262 8.85 4.02 22.88
CA GLY A 262 9.47 5.31 22.59
C GLY A 262 10.07 5.39 21.20
N LEU A 263 11.10 6.24 21.03
CA LEU A 263 11.79 6.45 19.76
C LEU A 263 12.40 5.14 19.24
N VAL A 264 12.03 4.75 18.02
CA VAL A 264 12.54 3.53 17.37
C VAL A 264 13.46 3.81 16.19
N PHE A 265 13.30 4.95 15.55
CA PHE A 265 14.08 5.34 14.39
C PHE A 265 14.35 6.84 14.40
N ALA A 266 15.61 7.24 14.23
CA ALA A 266 16.00 8.63 14.14
C ALA A 266 16.58 8.90 12.74
N ASP A 267 15.83 9.63 11.94
CA ASP A 267 16.27 10.05 10.62
C ASP A 267 17.14 11.31 10.69
N PRO A 268 18.21 11.40 9.88
CA PRO A 268 19.05 12.59 9.85
C PRO A 268 18.34 13.88 9.44
N SER A 269 17.18 13.78 8.81
CA SER A 269 16.44 14.91 8.25
C SER A 269 15.09 15.17 8.95
N ASN A 270 14.80 14.54 10.08
CA ASN A 270 13.50 14.49 10.77
C ASN A 270 12.46 13.75 9.93
N GLY A 271 12.63 12.44 9.75
CA GLY A 271 11.62 11.59 9.08
C GLY A 271 10.31 11.57 9.85
N SER A 272 9.20 11.80 9.18
CA SER A 272 7.87 11.85 9.77
C SER A 272 6.86 11.17 8.86
N ASP A 273 5.61 11.09 9.29
CA ASP A 273 4.45 10.70 8.51
C ASP A 273 4.70 9.47 7.63
N ASN A 274 5.11 8.39 8.30
CA ASN A 274 5.67 7.22 7.66
C ASN A 274 4.62 6.16 7.34
N ALA A 275 4.86 5.42 6.24
CA ALA A 275 4.25 4.13 5.98
C ALA A 275 5.16 3.01 6.48
N VAL A 276 4.59 1.98 7.10
CA VAL A 276 5.27 0.72 7.34
C VAL A 276 4.75 -0.37 6.39
N ILE A 277 5.67 -1.09 5.78
CA ILE A 277 5.36 -2.29 5.00
C ILE A 277 6.28 -3.40 5.48
N ARG A 278 5.72 -4.51 5.94
CA ARG A 278 6.52 -5.68 6.28
C ARG A 278 6.75 -6.52 5.04
N GLY A 279 8.01 -6.66 4.62
CA GLY A 279 8.40 -7.46 3.47
C GLY A 279 8.15 -8.96 3.67
N GLU A 280 8.16 -9.74 2.59
CA GLU A 280 8.02 -11.20 2.65
C GLU A 280 9.17 -11.89 3.40
N ASP A 281 10.33 -11.24 3.45
CA ASP A 281 11.48 -11.65 4.26
C ASP A 281 11.31 -11.37 5.77
N GLY A 282 10.15 -10.82 6.16
CA GLY A 282 9.78 -10.49 7.53
C GLY A 282 10.33 -9.18 8.06
N LYS A 283 11.13 -8.46 7.26
CA LYS A 283 11.67 -7.16 7.66
C LYS A 283 10.63 -6.05 7.52
N PHE A 284 10.81 -5.01 8.31
CA PHE A 284 9.99 -3.82 8.31
C PHE A 284 10.66 -2.75 7.46
N HIS A 285 9.91 -2.17 6.55
CA HIS A 285 10.33 -1.06 5.72
C HIS A 285 9.54 0.18 6.11
N PHE A 286 10.24 1.27 6.42
CA PHE A 286 9.66 2.60 6.53
C PHE A 286 9.87 3.37 5.24
N ILE A 287 8.80 3.94 4.73
CA ILE A 287 8.81 5.00 3.73
C ILE A 287 8.31 6.25 4.46
N TYR A 288 9.11 7.29 4.50
CA TYR A 288 8.87 8.46 5.36
C TYR A 288 9.19 9.76 4.63
N GLU A 289 8.65 10.85 5.12
CA GLU A 289 9.04 12.18 4.65
C GLU A 289 10.51 12.46 4.99
N ASP A 290 11.32 12.70 3.98
CA ASP A 290 12.71 13.11 4.17
C ASP A 290 12.84 14.62 3.92
N TRP A 291 13.08 15.37 4.97
CA TRP A 291 13.25 16.81 4.95
C TRP A 291 14.67 17.24 4.59
N SER A 292 15.32 16.51 3.71
CA SER A 292 16.59 16.92 3.12
C SER A 292 16.45 18.24 2.36
N PRO A 293 17.59 18.95 2.11
CA PRO A 293 17.54 20.33 1.62
C PRO A 293 17.08 20.45 0.17
N LEU A 294 15.84 20.17 -0.09
CA LEU A 294 15.14 20.44 -1.33
C LEU A 294 13.98 21.41 -1.09
N ASN A 295 13.63 22.16 -2.12
CA ASN A 295 12.52 23.10 -2.02
C ASN A 295 11.20 22.36 -2.12
N ALA A 296 10.55 22.15 -0.99
CA ALA A 296 9.19 21.64 -0.92
C ALA A 296 8.19 22.60 -1.61
N SER A 297 6.95 22.20 -1.70
CA SER A 297 5.86 23.06 -2.14
C SER A 297 5.66 24.27 -1.21
N LYS A 298 4.73 25.13 -1.55
CA LYS A 298 4.47 26.35 -0.74
C LYS A 298 3.93 26.08 0.63
N GLN A 299 3.31 24.92 0.84
CA GLN A 299 2.68 24.59 2.11
C GLN A 299 3.74 24.34 3.19
N ALA A 300 4.92 23.86 2.79
CA ALA A 300 6.01 23.48 3.69
C ALA A 300 5.60 22.44 4.76
N TRP A 301 4.50 21.71 4.52
CA TRP A 301 4.06 20.59 5.34
C TRP A 301 4.61 19.27 4.85
N ASP A 302 4.93 19.18 3.56
CA ASP A 302 5.30 17.95 2.87
C ASP A 302 6.66 18.08 2.21
N SER A 303 7.30 16.96 1.97
CA SER A 303 8.63 16.87 1.36
C SER A 303 8.58 16.39 -0.10
N PRO A 304 9.47 16.87 -0.99
CA PRO A 304 9.63 16.29 -2.31
C PRO A 304 10.34 14.93 -2.30
N LEU A 305 10.82 14.47 -1.15
CA LEU A 305 11.54 13.21 -0.99
C LEU A 305 10.78 12.26 -0.09
N ALA A 306 10.80 10.98 -0.46
CA ALA A 306 10.46 9.89 0.44
C ALA A 306 11.72 9.11 0.78
N GLY A 307 12.11 9.14 2.05
CA GLY A 307 13.20 8.33 2.57
C GLY A 307 12.78 6.87 2.69
N HIS A 308 13.78 5.98 2.80
CA HIS A 308 13.55 4.56 3.01
C HIS A 308 14.50 4.03 4.10
N ALA A 309 13.95 3.32 5.06
CA ALA A 309 14.72 2.62 6.08
C ALA A 309 14.18 1.20 6.30
N ILE A 310 15.06 0.29 6.73
CA ILE A 310 14.75 -1.12 6.94
C ILE A 310 15.19 -1.58 8.33
N SER A 311 14.36 -2.38 9.00
CA SER A 311 14.64 -3.02 10.28
C SER A 311 14.25 -4.50 10.26
N PRO A 312 14.98 -5.38 10.96
CA PRO A 312 14.65 -6.80 11.07
C PRO A 312 13.39 -7.07 11.93
N ASP A 313 13.05 -6.16 12.84
CA ASP A 313 11.99 -6.38 13.83
C ASP A 313 10.99 -5.20 13.96
N GLY A 314 11.23 -4.09 13.26
CA GLY A 314 10.40 -2.89 13.37
C GLY A 314 10.67 -2.04 14.61
N ILE A 315 11.61 -2.45 15.46
CA ILE A 315 11.90 -1.78 16.75
C ILE A 315 13.28 -1.14 16.76
N LYS A 316 14.27 -1.82 16.20
CA LYS A 316 15.68 -1.42 16.27
C LYS A 316 16.46 -1.87 15.04
N ASP A 317 17.77 -1.59 15.07
CA ASP A 317 18.73 -1.97 14.02
C ASP A 317 18.34 -1.45 12.63
N TRP A 318 17.71 -0.27 12.61
CA TRP A 318 17.32 0.40 11.38
C TRP A 318 18.53 0.78 10.54
N LYS A 319 18.38 0.65 9.23
CA LYS A 319 19.36 1.08 8.23
C LYS A 319 18.65 1.97 7.22
N ILE A 320 19.18 3.17 7.04
CA ILE A 320 18.72 4.08 6.00
C ILE A 320 19.28 3.61 4.67
N LEU A 321 18.39 3.45 3.70
CA LEU A 321 18.67 3.06 2.32
C LEU A 321 18.61 4.26 1.38
N ASP A 322 18.77 4.04 0.08
CA ASP A 322 18.55 5.08 -0.92
C ASP A 322 17.05 5.49 -0.92
N TYR A 323 16.77 6.71 -1.38
CA TYR A 323 15.41 7.24 -1.38
C TYR A 323 14.42 6.36 -2.16
N ALA A 324 13.22 6.22 -1.63
CA ALA A 324 12.09 5.62 -2.34
C ALA A 324 11.53 6.54 -3.43
N LEU A 325 11.68 7.86 -3.23
CA LEU A 325 11.29 8.87 -4.21
C LEU A 325 12.42 9.90 -4.33
N ASP A 326 12.74 10.28 -5.55
CA ASP A 326 13.77 11.26 -5.93
C ASP A 326 15.23 10.88 -5.61
N LEU A 327 15.82 10.10 -6.46
CA LEU A 327 17.21 9.64 -6.35
C LEU A 327 18.28 10.73 -6.60
N ARG A 328 17.90 11.98 -6.90
CA ARG A 328 18.86 13.07 -7.16
C ARG A 328 19.69 13.43 -5.93
N THR A 329 19.14 13.23 -4.74
CA THR A 329 19.80 13.51 -3.47
C THR A 329 20.12 12.21 -2.75
N LYS A 330 21.26 12.13 -2.09
CA LYS A 330 21.66 10.97 -1.30
C LYS A 330 21.51 11.27 0.20
N PRO A 331 21.08 10.31 1.02
CA PRO A 331 21.02 10.47 2.46
C PRO A 331 22.37 10.88 3.03
N THR A 332 22.39 11.86 3.93
CA THR A 332 23.65 12.33 4.52
C THR A 332 24.25 11.36 5.51
N GLY A 333 23.46 10.44 6.06
CA GLY A 333 23.84 9.51 7.11
C GLY A 333 24.19 10.17 8.46
N LYS A 334 23.99 11.48 8.59
CA LYS A 334 24.30 12.26 9.80
C LYS A 334 23.02 12.74 10.44
N VAL A 335 22.82 12.38 11.68
CA VAL A 335 21.75 12.94 12.51
C VAL A 335 21.93 14.45 12.60
N LYS A 336 20.86 15.19 12.32
CA LYS A 336 20.81 16.65 12.47
C LYS A 336 19.91 16.96 13.67
N GLU A 337 20.39 17.80 14.54
CA GLU A 337 19.61 18.25 15.71
C GLU A 337 18.59 19.35 15.37
N TYR A 338 18.00 19.29 14.18
CA TYR A 338 16.91 20.19 13.83
C TYR A 338 15.60 19.64 14.35
N ARG A 339 14.84 20.51 14.99
CA ARG A 339 13.68 20.10 15.77
C ARG A 339 12.37 20.20 15.02
N HIS A 340 12.34 20.96 13.95
CA HIS A 340 11.16 21.14 13.12
C HIS A 340 11.58 21.53 11.70
N PRO A 341 10.98 20.95 10.64
CA PRO A 341 11.32 21.24 9.25
C PRO A 341 11.30 22.73 8.92
N HIS A 342 10.26 23.44 9.36
CA HIS A 342 10.10 24.88 9.14
C HIS A 342 11.14 25.76 9.83
N GLN A 343 11.88 25.22 10.78
CA GLN A 343 12.89 25.92 11.56
C GLN A 343 14.31 25.44 11.25
N ASN A 344 14.42 24.44 10.37
CA ASN A 344 15.71 23.98 9.91
C ASN A 344 16.39 25.06 9.06
N PRO A 345 17.46 25.73 9.54
CA PRO A 345 18.11 26.80 8.77
C PRO A 345 18.66 26.33 7.43
N ALA A 346 19.01 25.03 7.32
CA ALA A 346 19.46 24.44 6.08
C ALA A 346 18.31 24.38 5.08
N MET A 347 17.12 23.93 5.49
CA MET A 347 15.93 23.91 4.66
C MET A 347 15.54 25.29 4.15
N LEU A 348 15.47 26.29 5.03
CA LEU A 348 15.18 27.67 4.65
C LEU A 348 16.17 28.20 3.61
N LYS A 349 17.47 27.95 3.82
CA LYS A 349 18.53 28.38 2.90
C LYS A 349 18.44 27.68 1.54
N TYR A 350 18.15 26.38 1.52
CA TYR A 350 18.05 25.62 0.28
C TYR A 350 16.78 25.97 -0.48
N ASN A 351 15.65 26.20 0.20
CA ASN A 351 14.39 26.63 -0.42
C ASN A 351 14.52 27.95 -1.19
N GLU A 352 15.50 28.79 -0.89
CA GLU A 352 15.79 30.01 -1.64
C GLU A 352 16.46 29.73 -3.00
N HIS A 353 17.21 28.63 -3.10
CA HIS A 353 18.08 28.35 -4.26
C HIS A 353 17.55 27.27 -5.20
N PHE A 354 16.66 26.40 -4.74
CA PHE A 354 16.10 25.34 -5.57
C PHE A 354 14.74 25.72 -6.14
N PRO A 355 14.45 25.30 -7.39
CA PRO A 355 13.11 25.47 -7.93
C PRO A 355 12.09 24.70 -7.08
N LYS A 356 10.87 25.20 -7.04
CA LYS A 356 9.78 24.49 -6.36
C LYS A 356 9.55 23.15 -7.01
N GLN A 357 9.30 22.16 -6.17
CA GLN A 357 9.00 20.80 -6.57
C GLN A 357 7.62 20.39 -6.04
N ASP A 358 7.05 19.37 -6.62
CA ASP A 358 5.93 18.66 -6.04
C ASP A 358 6.35 18.12 -4.66
N ALA A 359 5.44 18.09 -3.71
CA ALA A 359 5.70 17.61 -2.36
C ALA A 359 4.63 16.60 -1.95
N PHE A 360 5.02 15.67 -1.08
CA PHE A 360 4.23 14.54 -0.67
C PHE A 360 4.42 14.29 0.83
N GLY A 361 3.36 13.88 1.51
CA GLY A 361 3.37 13.60 2.93
C GLY A 361 2.35 12.56 3.33
N ASP A 362 2.30 12.21 4.61
CA ASP A 362 1.32 11.25 5.14
C ASP A 362 1.29 9.94 4.36
N TRP A 363 2.43 9.26 4.33
CA TRP A 363 2.64 8.07 3.51
C TRP A 363 1.84 6.87 4.00
N ALA A 364 1.23 6.16 3.06
CA ALA A 364 0.64 4.84 3.24
C ALA A 364 1.14 3.87 2.17
N GLY A 365 1.14 2.58 2.47
CA GLY A 365 1.67 1.60 1.52
C GLY A 365 1.00 0.23 1.60
N ILE A 366 0.99 -0.48 0.47
CA ILE A 366 0.45 -1.82 0.34
C ILE A 366 1.20 -2.60 -0.75
N LEU A 367 1.39 -3.90 -0.54
CA LEU A 367 1.87 -4.84 -1.55
C LEU A 367 0.68 -5.60 -2.15
N VAL A 368 0.54 -5.54 -3.48
CA VAL A 368 -0.51 -6.28 -4.20
C VAL A 368 0.15 -7.16 -5.27
N GLY A 369 0.08 -8.48 -5.06
CA GLY A 369 0.86 -9.42 -5.86
C GLY A 369 2.35 -9.18 -5.68
N GLU A 370 3.05 -8.83 -6.75
CA GLU A 370 4.49 -8.51 -6.75
C GLU A 370 4.74 -7.00 -6.90
N GLN A 371 3.71 -6.16 -6.76
CA GLN A 371 3.78 -4.73 -7.00
C GLN A 371 3.52 -3.95 -5.71
N TYR A 372 4.44 -3.09 -5.33
CA TYR A 372 4.27 -2.14 -4.24
C TYR A 372 3.55 -0.88 -4.71
N TYR A 373 2.65 -0.38 -3.88
CA TYR A 373 1.95 0.88 -4.07
C TYR A 373 2.13 1.76 -2.85
N LEU A 374 2.42 3.03 -3.08
CA LEU A 374 2.43 4.07 -2.06
C LEU A 374 1.33 5.09 -2.36
N PHE A 375 0.75 5.62 -1.31
CA PHE A 375 -0.20 6.73 -1.36
C PHE A 375 0.31 7.83 -0.44
N ALA A 376 0.07 9.08 -0.79
CA ALA A 376 0.52 10.22 0.00
C ALA A 376 -0.33 11.46 -0.28
N ASP A 377 -0.34 12.40 0.63
CA ASP A 377 -0.75 13.76 0.30
C ASP A 377 0.07 14.30 -0.86
N TYR A 378 -0.57 15.02 -1.75
CA TYR A 378 0.07 15.61 -2.92
C TYR A 378 -0.17 17.11 -3.01
N ASP A 379 0.88 17.89 -2.83
CA ASP A 379 0.91 19.35 -3.04
C ASP A 379 1.74 19.69 -4.29
N PRO A 380 1.12 19.90 -5.45
CA PRO A 380 1.85 20.19 -6.67
C PRO A 380 2.56 21.55 -6.63
N ALA A 381 3.79 21.62 -7.13
CA ALA A 381 4.62 22.82 -7.20
C ALA A 381 3.93 24.01 -7.89
N LYS A 382 3.00 23.73 -8.79
CA LYS A 382 2.21 24.73 -9.53
C LYS A 382 0.96 25.19 -8.77
N ASN A 383 0.72 24.68 -7.58
CA ASN A 383 -0.44 25.06 -6.80
C ASN A 383 -0.44 26.56 -6.48
N LYS A 384 -1.60 27.21 -6.61
CA LYS A 384 -1.72 28.65 -6.37
C LYS A 384 -1.76 28.92 -4.87
N LYS A 385 -0.99 29.92 -4.43
CA LYS A 385 -0.94 30.37 -3.04
C LYS A 385 -2.35 30.54 -2.45
N GLY A 386 -2.60 29.87 -1.34
CA GLY A 386 -3.86 29.99 -0.58
C GLY A 386 -5.01 29.10 -1.06
N LYS A 387 -4.81 28.23 -2.04
CA LYS A 387 -5.77 27.16 -2.35
C LYS A 387 -5.18 25.84 -1.86
N ARG A 388 -5.88 25.18 -0.94
CA ARG A 388 -5.64 23.77 -0.65
C ARG A 388 -6.09 22.96 -1.87
N GLY A 389 -5.17 22.70 -2.77
CA GLY A 389 -5.40 21.90 -3.96
C GLY A 389 -4.68 20.56 -3.86
N MET A 390 -4.57 20.04 -2.64
CA MET A 390 -3.98 18.73 -2.38
C MET A 390 -4.93 17.62 -2.80
N SER A 391 -4.38 16.49 -3.18
CA SER A 391 -5.08 15.25 -3.51
C SER A 391 -4.27 14.08 -2.96
N ALA A 392 -4.76 12.86 -3.01
CA ALA A 392 -3.97 11.68 -2.70
C ALA A 392 -3.21 11.23 -3.95
N ALA A 393 -1.90 11.44 -3.98
CA ALA A 393 -1.04 10.86 -5.01
C ALA A 393 -0.89 9.35 -4.81
N TRP A 394 -0.61 8.62 -5.90
CA TRP A 394 -0.21 7.24 -5.79
C TRP A 394 0.96 6.91 -6.72
N PHE A 395 1.76 5.97 -6.26
CA PHE A 395 3.01 5.57 -6.88
C PHE A 395 3.10 4.06 -6.93
N THR A 396 3.95 3.53 -7.81
CA THR A 396 4.19 2.09 -7.91
C THR A 396 5.66 1.78 -8.14
N SER A 397 6.11 0.65 -7.61
CA SER A 397 7.40 0.04 -7.87
C SER A 397 7.34 -1.48 -7.75
N ALA A 398 8.16 -2.20 -8.49
CA ALA A 398 8.31 -3.64 -8.35
C ALA A 398 9.17 -4.02 -7.13
N SER A 399 9.89 -3.07 -6.54
CA SER A 399 10.78 -3.28 -5.40
C SER A 399 10.73 -2.08 -4.47
N LEU A 400 10.85 -2.32 -3.15
CA LEU A 400 11.05 -1.24 -2.18
C LEU A 400 12.44 -0.60 -2.27
N ASP A 401 13.40 -1.27 -2.92
CA ASP A 401 14.77 -0.79 -3.12
C ASP A 401 14.93 0.02 -4.43
N GLU A 402 13.86 0.21 -5.18
CA GLU A 402 13.83 0.99 -6.41
C GLU A 402 12.99 2.25 -6.25
N GLU A 403 13.30 3.28 -7.05
CA GLU A 403 12.51 4.51 -7.08
C GLU A 403 11.06 4.24 -7.49
N PHE A 404 10.13 4.74 -6.70
CA PHE A 404 8.71 4.70 -7.02
C PHE A 404 8.35 5.70 -8.11
N LYS A 405 7.47 5.29 -9.01
CA LYS A 405 6.99 6.10 -10.13
C LYS A 405 5.63 6.70 -9.77
N PHE A 406 5.53 8.02 -9.90
CA PHE A 406 4.24 8.71 -9.81
C PHE A 406 3.31 8.24 -10.94
N CYS A 407 2.09 7.85 -10.59
CA CYS A 407 1.11 7.30 -11.50
C CYS A 407 -0.15 8.16 -11.65
N GLY A 408 -0.47 8.97 -10.66
CA GLY A 408 -1.66 9.81 -10.69
C GLY A 408 -2.11 10.24 -9.30
N ASP A 409 -3.28 10.86 -9.25
CA ASP A 409 -3.88 11.33 -8.00
C ASP A 409 -5.40 11.15 -8.01
N VAL A 410 -5.98 11.14 -6.82
CA VAL A 410 -7.42 10.98 -6.62
C VAL A 410 -7.89 11.84 -5.44
N GLY A 411 -9.11 12.37 -5.53
CA GLY A 411 -9.71 13.19 -4.49
C GLY A 411 -9.18 14.63 -4.45
N GLN A 412 -9.53 15.32 -3.38
CA GLN A 412 -9.15 16.73 -3.15
C GLN A 412 -9.10 17.00 -1.65
N GLY A 413 -8.36 18.02 -1.27
CA GLY A 413 -8.28 18.53 0.08
C GLY A 413 -6.94 18.25 0.73
N HIS A 414 -6.94 17.77 1.93
CA HIS A 414 -5.78 17.30 2.71
C HIS A 414 -6.12 15.88 3.14
N PRO A 415 -5.85 14.89 2.31
CA PRO A 415 -6.45 13.59 2.47
C PRO A 415 -5.87 12.75 3.61
N ASP A 416 -4.60 12.95 4.01
CA ASP A 416 -3.90 12.07 4.98
C ASP A 416 -4.28 10.60 4.71
N PRO A 417 -3.91 10.04 3.54
CA PRO A 417 -4.50 8.82 3.04
C PRO A 417 -3.97 7.58 3.76
N ASP A 418 -4.82 6.58 3.94
CA ASP A 418 -4.36 5.21 4.16
C ASP A 418 -5.07 4.25 3.22
N ILE A 419 -4.42 3.12 2.92
CA ILE A 419 -4.89 2.11 1.99
C ILE A 419 -5.06 0.78 2.70
N THR A 420 -6.22 0.14 2.52
CA THR A 420 -6.46 -1.20 3.05
C THR A 420 -7.24 -2.06 2.07
N PHE A 421 -7.10 -3.37 2.19
CA PHE A 421 -7.90 -4.36 1.47
C PHE A 421 -8.87 -5.03 2.42
N ALA A 422 -10.17 -4.91 2.15
CA ALA A 422 -11.23 -5.49 2.95
C ALA A 422 -12.45 -5.81 2.06
N GLU A 423 -13.24 -6.82 2.45
CA GLU A 423 -14.48 -7.18 1.72
C GLU A 423 -14.26 -7.39 0.21
N GLY A 424 -13.10 -7.96 -0.18
CA GLY A 424 -12.76 -8.24 -1.57
C GLY A 424 -12.47 -7.01 -2.44
N LYS A 425 -12.20 -5.85 -1.84
CA LYS A 425 -11.87 -4.61 -2.55
C LYS A 425 -10.91 -3.74 -1.76
N PHE A 426 -10.38 -2.73 -2.42
CA PHE A 426 -9.47 -1.77 -1.82
C PHE A 426 -10.23 -0.53 -1.39
N TYR A 427 -9.85 -0.01 -0.22
CA TYR A 427 -10.35 1.22 0.34
C TYR A 427 -9.19 2.20 0.48
N LEU A 428 -9.27 3.32 -0.21
CA LEU A 428 -8.44 4.49 0.05
C LEU A 428 -9.22 5.37 1.03
N ILE A 429 -8.75 5.41 2.26
CA ILE A 429 -9.41 6.11 3.34
C ILE A 429 -8.74 7.45 3.51
N THR A 430 -9.53 8.49 3.74
CA THR A 430 -8.98 9.84 3.91
C THR A 430 -9.67 10.57 5.07
N GLN A 431 -9.11 11.71 5.46
CA GLN A 431 -9.85 12.65 6.30
C GLN A 431 -11.08 13.22 5.56
N PHE A 432 -11.98 13.83 6.30
CA PHE A 432 -13.06 14.67 5.79
C PHE A 432 -14.05 14.01 4.83
N ASN A 433 -14.39 12.74 5.04
CA ASN A 433 -15.44 12.03 4.30
C ASN A 433 -15.17 11.95 2.79
N GLN A 434 -13.95 11.72 2.39
CA GLN A 434 -13.55 11.57 1.00
C GLN A 434 -12.95 10.19 0.71
N ASP A 435 -13.60 9.15 1.14
CA ASP A 435 -13.14 7.79 0.94
C ASP A 435 -13.45 7.29 -0.47
N PHE A 436 -12.67 6.34 -0.91
CA PHE A 436 -12.79 5.74 -2.23
C PHE A 436 -12.68 4.22 -2.13
N ILE A 437 -13.35 3.52 -3.04
CA ILE A 437 -13.19 2.09 -3.24
C ILE A 437 -12.72 1.80 -4.66
N SER A 438 -11.99 0.68 -4.80
CA SER A 438 -11.58 0.15 -6.09
C SER A 438 -11.63 -1.38 -6.05
N PRO A 439 -12.00 -2.05 -7.16
CA PRO A 439 -11.84 -3.49 -7.27
C PRO A 439 -10.37 -3.93 -7.27
N GLY A 440 -9.45 -3.02 -7.58
CA GLY A 440 -8.01 -3.25 -7.57
C GLY A 440 -7.29 -2.51 -8.70
N PRO A 441 -5.97 -2.67 -8.83
CA PRO A 441 -5.19 -2.04 -9.89
C PRO A 441 -5.44 -2.64 -11.29
N TRP A 442 -6.30 -3.63 -11.42
CA TRP A 442 -6.72 -4.19 -12.70
C TRP A 442 -7.57 -3.18 -13.48
N VAL A 443 -7.18 -2.94 -14.71
CA VAL A 443 -7.93 -2.06 -15.61
C VAL A 443 -8.93 -2.90 -16.39
N ALA A 444 -10.22 -2.70 -16.17
CA ALA A 444 -11.31 -3.39 -16.87
C ALA A 444 -11.25 -3.22 -18.40
N GLY A 445 -12.00 -4.04 -19.14
CA GLY A 445 -12.14 -3.93 -20.59
C GLY A 445 -11.41 -5.04 -21.37
N VAL A 446 -11.01 -6.13 -20.71
CA VAL A 446 -10.46 -7.31 -21.38
C VAL A 446 -11.51 -8.42 -21.39
N ALA A 447 -11.80 -8.96 -22.57
CA ALA A 447 -12.56 -10.20 -22.70
C ALA A 447 -11.74 -11.20 -23.53
N GLY A 448 -11.88 -12.49 -23.23
CA GLY A 448 -11.14 -13.55 -23.87
C GLY A 448 -11.94 -14.83 -24.09
N ARG A 449 -11.50 -15.65 -25.01
CA ARG A 449 -11.96 -17.02 -25.21
C ARG A 449 -10.81 -17.91 -25.70
N ALA A 450 -10.90 -19.21 -25.44
CA ALA A 450 -9.94 -20.20 -25.88
C ALA A 450 -10.62 -21.20 -26.84
N GLY A 451 -9.85 -21.71 -27.79
CA GLY A 451 -10.32 -22.66 -28.78
C GLY A 451 -9.40 -23.85 -28.96
N VAL A 452 -9.93 -24.96 -29.43
CA VAL A 452 -9.24 -26.22 -29.59
C VAL A 452 -9.46 -26.84 -31.00
N ASP A 453 -8.40 -27.33 -31.59
CA ASP A 453 -8.38 -28.20 -32.80
C ASP A 453 -8.33 -29.66 -32.30
N THR A 454 -9.39 -30.41 -32.50
CA THR A 454 -9.55 -31.77 -31.97
C THR A 454 -9.18 -32.87 -32.94
N ASP A 455 -9.17 -32.58 -34.24
CA ASP A 455 -8.95 -33.55 -35.35
C ASP A 455 -7.65 -33.32 -36.12
N ASN A 456 -6.88 -32.26 -35.74
CA ASN A 456 -5.58 -31.92 -36.35
C ASN A 456 -5.67 -31.41 -37.80
N ASP A 457 -6.81 -30.82 -38.19
CA ASP A 457 -6.96 -30.22 -39.52
C ASP A 457 -6.34 -28.82 -39.61
N GLY A 458 -5.97 -28.26 -38.48
CA GLY A 458 -5.37 -26.92 -38.36
C GLY A 458 -6.38 -25.79 -38.19
N LYS A 459 -7.61 -26.13 -37.85
CA LYS A 459 -8.69 -25.17 -37.54
C LYS A 459 -9.24 -25.45 -36.14
N VAL A 460 -9.78 -24.43 -35.51
CA VAL A 460 -10.44 -24.58 -34.23
C VAL A 460 -11.85 -25.13 -34.46
N ASP A 461 -12.14 -26.27 -33.84
CA ASP A 461 -13.46 -26.93 -33.89
C ASP A 461 -14.41 -26.39 -32.84
N GLN A 462 -13.87 -26.05 -31.64
CA GLN A 462 -14.66 -25.63 -30.50
C GLN A 462 -14.02 -24.46 -29.79
N TRP A 463 -14.83 -23.46 -29.46
CA TRP A 463 -14.46 -22.31 -28.63
C TRP A 463 -15.21 -22.34 -27.30
N THR A 464 -14.56 -21.81 -26.24
CA THR A 464 -15.31 -21.39 -25.04
C THR A 464 -16.19 -20.18 -25.39
N GLU A 465 -17.17 -19.92 -24.55
CA GLU A 465 -17.87 -18.64 -24.59
C GLU A 465 -16.91 -17.48 -24.31
N TRP A 466 -17.29 -16.28 -24.75
CA TRP A 466 -16.58 -15.07 -24.36
C TRP A 466 -16.72 -14.82 -22.86
N GLN A 467 -15.61 -14.52 -22.20
CA GLN A 467 -15.53 -14.28 -20.77
C GLN A 467 -14.91 -12.91 -20.53
N GLU A 468 -15.46 -12.14 -19.61
CA GLU A 468 -14.75 -11.01 -19.04
C GLU A 468 -13.61 -11.57 -18.17
N VAL A 469 -12.42 -10.99 -18.30
CA VAL A 469 -11.22 -11.49 -17.64
C VAL A 469 -10.83 -10.52 -16.54
N ILE A 470 -10.95 -10.96 -15.30
CA ILE A 470 -10.73 -10.14 -14.10
C ILE A 470 -9.76 -10.86 -13.18
N GLU A 471 -8.86 -10.09 -12.57
CA GLU A 471 -8.00 -10.59 -11.50
C GLU A 471 -8.76 -10.69 -10.18
N GLU A 472 -8.41 -11.68 -9.38
CA GLU A 472 -8.93 -11.84 -8.03
C GLU A 472 -7.88 -11.45 -7.00
N TYR A 473 -8.35 -10.91 -5.90
CA TYR A 473 -7.51 -10.47 -4.78
C TYR A 473 -7.95 -11.13 -3.48
N SER A 474 -6.99 -11.46 -2.63
CA SER A 474 -7.23 -11.97 -1.29
C SER A 474 -6.17 -11.47 -0.33
N HIS A 475 -6.55 -11.27 0.93
CA HIS A 475 -5.60 -10.90 1.97
C HIS A 475 -4.59 -12.02 2.23
N LYS A 476 -3.30 -11.69 2.34
CA LYS A 476 -2.25 -12.65 2.65
C LYS A 476 -2.21 -12.92 4.17
N PRO A 477 -2.43 -14.17 4.60
CA PRO A 477 -2.39 -14.48 6.03
C PRO A 477 -1.07 -14.09 6.70
N GLY A 478 -1.16 -13.47 7.86
CA GLY A 478 -0.01 -13.04 8.66
C GLY A 478 0.66 -11.74 8.23
N PHE A 479 0.12 -11.03 7.25
CA PHE A 479 0.61 -9.73 6.78
C PHE A 479 -0.53 -8.72 6.71
N ALA A 480 -0.41 -7.60 7.37
CA ALA A 480 -1.49 -6.61 7.40
C ALA A 480 -1.66 -5.84 6.08
N LYS A 481 -0.58 -5.65 5.34
CA LYS A 481 -0.53 -4.83 4.13
C LYS A 481 -0.12 -5.61 2.88
N HIS A 482 -0.41 -6.92 2.85
CA HIS A 482 -0.15 -7.75 1.68
C HIS A 482 -1.44 -8.36 1.13
N VAL A 483 -1.59 -8.23 -0.18
CA VAL A 483 -2.70 -8.79 -0.94
C VAL A 483 -2.15 -9.74 -1.99
N VAL A 484 -2.63 -10.96 -1.97
CA VAL A 484 -2.35 -11.95 -3.02
C VAL A 484 -3.19 -11.62 -4.23
N LYS A 485 -2.56 -11.54 -5.38
CA LYS A 485 -3.17 -11.32 -6.68
C LYS A 485 -3.20 -12.64 -7.43
N THR A 486 -4.39 -13.14 -7.75
CA THR A 486 -4.56 -14.27 -8.64
C THR A 486 -4.70 -13.74 -10.07
N PRO A 487 -3.83 -14.15 -11.00
CA PRO A 487 -3.92 -13.70 -12.37
C PRO A 487 -5.28 -13.97 -12.99
N ALA A 488 -5.75 -13.05 -13.79
CA ALA A 488 -6.95 -13.23 -14.59
C ALA A 488 -6.82 -14.46 -15.50
N ALA A 489 -7.86 -15.23 -15.67
CA ALA A 489 -7.84 -16.44 -16.47
C ALA A 489 -9.09 -16.58 -17.34
N ILE A 490 -8.91 -17.21 -18.51
CA ILE A 490 -9.99 -17.72 -19.33
C ILE A 490 -10.27 -19.14 -18.85
N ASP A 491 -11.50 -19.42 -18.42
CA ASP A 491 -11.92 -20.78 -18.10
C ASP A 491 -11.96 -21.62 -19.39
N SER A 492 -11.11 -22.61 -19.43
CA SER A 492 -10.97 -23.55 -20.56
C SER A 492 -11.46 -24.95 -20.22
N THR A 493 -12.11 -25.16 -19.09
CA THR A 493 -12.53 -26.49 -18.59
C THR A 493 -13.54 -27.20 -19.49
N SER A 494 -14.27 -26.45 -20.31
CA SER A 494 -15.21 -27.01 -21.29
C SER A 494 -14.55 -27.56 -22.56
N LEU A 495 -13.25 -27.28 -22.78
CA LEU A 495 -12.55 -27.72 -23.99
C LEU A 495 -12.05 -29.16 -23.85
N PRO A 496 -12.25 -30.00 -24.87
CA PRO A 496 -11.66 -31.34 -24.91
C PRO A 496 -10.15 -31.27 -25.19
N ASN A 497 -9.49 -32.42 -25.05
CA ASN A 497 -8.11 -32.57 -25.49
C ASN A 497 -8.01 -32.40 -27.00
N GLY A 498 -6.97 -31.70 -27.48
CA GLY A 498 -6.76 -31.41 -28.90
C GLY A 498 -5.32 -31.38 -29.32
N PHE A 499 -5.11 -31.29 -30.63
CA PHE A 499 -3.80 -31.17 -31.27
C PHE A 499 -3.36 -29.72 -31.45
N GLY A 500 -4.26 -28.76 -31.27
CA GLY A 500 -3.97 -27.37 -31.40
C GLY A 500 -4.84 -26.49 -30.48
N PHE A 501 -4.27 -25.37 -30.03
CA PHE A 501 -4.99 -24.42 -29.22
C PHE A 501 -4.77 -23.00 -29.72
N GLN A 502 -5.82 -22.21 -29.63
CA GLN A 502 -5.83 -20.81 -30.04
C GLN A 502 -6.58 -19.98 -28.99
N PHE A 503 -6.25 -18.72 -28.82
CA PHE A 503 -7.03 -17.80 -28.00
C PHE A 503 -7.38 -16.55 -28.78
N GLU A 504 -8.45 -15.91 -28.37
CA GLU A 504 -8.91 -14.64 -28.91
C GLU A 504 -9.20 -13.67 -27.78
N LEU A 505 -8.76 -12.42 -27.96
CA LEU A 505 -8.94 -11.34 -26.98
C LEU A 505 -9.65 -10.14 -27.61
N LYS A 506 -10.42 -9.44 -26.80
CA LYS A 506 -10.95 -8.11 -27.08
C LYS A 506 -10.49 -7.15 -26.00
N LEU A 507 -9.89 -6.06 -26.41
CA LEU A 507 -9.45 -4.97 -25.54
C LEU A 507 -10.27 -3.74 -25.88
N ALA A 508 -11.10 -3.28 -24.96
CA ALA A 508 -11.96 -2.11 -25.16
C ALA A 508 -11.66 -1.05 -24.10
N GLU A 509 -11.70 0.22 -24.49
CA GLU A 509 -11.66 1.29 -23.50
C GLU A 509 -12.84 1.14 -22.54
N SER A 510 -12.57 1.28 -21.26
CA SER A 510 -13.59 1.30 -20.22
C SER A 510 -13.62 2.68 -19.56
N LEU A 511 -14.83 3.19 -19.36
CA LEU A 511 -15.03 4.37 -18.54
C LEU A 511 -14.84 3.96 -17.08
N THR A 512 -14.08 4.75 -16.34
CA THR A 512 -13.95 4.56 -14.90
C THR A 512 -14.92 5.48 -14.18
N GLU A 513 -15.56 4.98 -13.13
CA GLU A 513 -16.36 5.80 -12.22
C GLU A 513 -15.47 6.54 -11.20
N THR A 514 -14.22 6.75 -11.55
CA THR A 514 -13.27 7.42 -10.68
C THR A 514 -13.54 8.91 -10.63
N VAL A 515 -13.18 9.51 -9.52
CA VAL A 515 -13.13 10.95 -9.34
C VAL A 515 -11.71 11.49 -9.52
N ALA A 516 -10.78 10.68 -9.96
CA ALA A 516 -9.43 11.12 -10.31
C ALA A 516 -9.49 12.18 -11.40
N HIS A 517 -8.67 13.19 -11.26
CA HIS A 517 -8.68 14.33 -12.16
C HIS A 517 -8.21 13.98 -13.58
N GLY A 518 -9.01 14.29 -14.58
CA GLY A 518 -8.63 14.22 -16.00
C GLY A 518 -8.55 12.82 -16.58
N ILE A 519 -9.19 11.81 -15.96
CA ILE A 519 -9.29 10.47 -16.52
C ILE A 519 -10.69 10.26 -17.09
N ASP A 520 -10.78 10.26 -18.43
CA ASP A 520 -12.04 10.07 -19.15
C ASP A 520 -12.29 8.58 -19.45
N ALA A 521 -11.26 7.88 -19.92
CA ALA A 521 -11.34 6.47 -20.26
C ALA A 521 -10.00 5.77 -20.00
N VAL A 522 -10.07 4.48 -19.64
CA VAL A 522 -8.90 3.65 -19.41
C VAL A 522 -8.80 2.58 -20.48
N ARG A 523 -7.65 2.52 -21.14
CA ARG A 523 -7.33 1.49 -22.11
C ARG A 523 -6.64 0.32 -21.41
N PRO A 524 -7.10 -0.93 -21.63
CA PRO A 524 -6.41 -2.09 -21.10
C PRO A 524 -5.02 -2.22 -21.71
N GLU A 525 -4.08 -2.66 -20.88
CA GLU A 525 -2.69 -2.90 -21.23
C GLU A 525 -2.32 -4.31 -20.77
N LEU A 526 -2.23 -5.25 -21.71
CA LEU A 526 -1.81 -6.62 -21.42
C LEU A 526 -0.29 -6.76 -21.54
N ASP A 527 0.33 -7.22 -20.46
CA ASP A 527 1.76 -7.49 -20.41
C ASP A 527 2.07 -8.88 -20.93
N LYS A 528 1.24 -9.86 -20.53
CA LYS A 528 1.57 -11.26 -20.74
C LYS A 528 0.34 -12.14 -20.81
N ILE A 529 0.46 -13.19 -21.60
CA ILE A 529 -0.46 -14.33 -21.58
C ILE A 529 0.32 -15.63 -21.48
N THR A 530 -0.14 -16.54 -20.64
CA THR A 530 0.48 -17.85 -20.42
C THR A 530 -0.56 -18.96 -20.56
N LEU A 531 -0.34 -19.86 -21.50
CA LEU A 531 -1.11 -21.09 -21.66
C LEU A 531 -0.29 -22.26 -21.11
N LYS A 532 -0.90 -23.10 -20.26
CA LYS A 532 -0.29 -24.31 -19.71
C LYS A 532 -0.99 -25.56 -20.26
N PHE A 533 -0.21 -26.54 -20.67
CA PHE A 533 -0.68 -27.77 -21.31
C PHE A 533 -0.17 -29.00 -20.57
N LYS A 534 -0.98 -30.04 -20.55
CA LYS A 534 -0.64 -31.35 -19.99
C LYS A 534 -0.78 -32.46 -21.05
#